data_bb99688bd90875850b91dfb8a594e654
#
_entry.id   bb99688bd90875850b91dfb8a594e654
#
_cell.length_a   1.000
_cell.length_b   1.000
_cell.length_c   1.000
_cell.angle_alpha   90.00
_cell.angle_beta   90.00
_cell.angle_gamma   90.00
#
_symmetry.space_group_name_H-M   'P 1'
#
loop_
_entity.id
_entity.type
_entity.pdbx_description
1 polymer ?
#
loop_
_entity_poly.entity_id
_entity_poly.type
_entity_poly.pdbx_seq_one_letter_code
_entity_poly.pdbx_strand_id
1 'polypeptide(L)'
;MDKVKCLINMIIAYLIYPFNKGKFKNRNIWLVGGNAGELFVDNGRAMYEYLRSKQQEEVYWVINKNAKIAKKIPGEKLIKGSVKSYLYFMNAKVALFSHSISADIAPYLFVVPLINKFHKKIFKVFLNHGTVGFKVRQAMNPKTAKVAEALVKSYDLNICDSEFERKVKTEIWWEVPKETAVITGYPRYDKLYNLEIAEKQIFFMPTWRNWLKSENQKFEDTKYFQNISNLITDKKLNDYLE
;
A
#
# COMPACT_ATOMS: atom_id res chain seq x y z
N MET A 1 13.78 1.67 9.26
CA MET A 1 14.59 0.68 8.50
C MET A 1 15.89 1.34 8.08
N ASP A 2 17.01 0.69 8.31
CA ASP A 2 18.34 1.20 7.95
C ASP A 2 18.50 1.19 6.42
N LYS A 3 18.66 2.38 5.84
CA LYS A 3 18.72 2.60 4.38
C LYS A 3 19.97 1.98 3.77
N VAL A 4 21.11 2.14 4.44
CA VAL A 4 22.41 1.61 3.98
C VAL A 4 22.38 0.09 3.99
N LYS A 5 21.86 -0.51 5.04
CA LYS A 5 21.72 -1.97 5.14
C LYS A 5 20.82 -2.55 4.05
N CYS A 6 19.71 -1.89 3.71
CA CYS A 6 18.85 -2.34 2.61
C CYS A 6 19.56 -2.29 1.26
N LEU A 7 20.34 -1.23 1.00
CA LEU A 7 21.11 -1.11 -0.23
C LEU A 7 22.17 -2.21 -0.33
N ILE A 8 22.92 -2.45 0.75
CA ILE A 8 23.90 -3.54 0.82
C ILE A 8 23.24 -4.90 0.58
N ASN A 9 22.12 -5.18 1.26
CA ASN A 9 21.39 -6.43 1.08
C ASN A 9 20.89 -6.64 -0.35
N MET A 10 20.48 -5.55 -1.00
CA MET A 10 20.08 -5.56 -2.40
C MET A 10 21.27 -5.95 -3.30
N ILE A 11 22.42 -5.31 -3.12
CA ILE A 11 23.65 -5.61 -3.89
C ILE A 11 24.04 -7.09 -3.68
N ILE A 12 24.06 -7.55 -2.43
CA ILE A 12 24.35 -8.97 -2.12
C ILE A 12 23.38 -9.90 -2.85
N ALA A 13 22.08 -9.61 -2.80
CA ALA A 13 21.07 -10.42 -3.47
C ALA A 13 21.33 -10.53 -4.98
N TYR A 14 21.73 -9.44 -5.64
CA TYR A 14 22.06 -9.44 -7.05
C TYR A 14 23.33 -10.25 -7.37
N LEU A 15 24.36 -10.14 -6.55
CA LEU A 15 25.58 -10.91 -6.72
C LEU A 15 25.37 -12.42 -6.60
N ILE A 16 24.52 -12.84 -5.67
CA ILE A 16 24.24 -14.28 -5.44
C ILE A 16 23.07 -14.81 -6.27
N TYR A 17 22.32 -13.96 -6.96
CA TYR A 17 21.15 -14.36 -7.76
C TYR A 17 21.47 -15.44 -8.80
N PRO A 18 22.55 -15.36 -9.60
CA PRO A 18 22.86 -16.40 -10.60
C PRO A 18 22.97 -17.80 -10.00
N PHE A 19 23.51 -17.91 -8.79
CA PHE A 19 23.70 -19.17 -8.08
C PHE A 19 22.42 -19.70 -7.42
N ASN A 20 21.42 -18.84 -7.24
CA ASN A 20 20.18 -19.16 -6.56
C ASN A 20 18.96 -19.33 -7.49
N LYS A 21 19.04 -18.84 -8.74
CA LYS A 21 17.91 -18.88 -9.67
C LYS A 21 17.31 -20.27 -9.88
N GLY A 22 18.12 -21.33 -9.79
CA GLY A 22 17.67 -22.72 -9.92
C GLY A 22 16.66 -23.13 -8.84
N LYS A 23 16.80 -22.60 -7.62
CA LYS A 23 15.88 -22.87 -6.49
C LYS A 23 14.48 -22.30 -6.70
N PHE A 24 14.33 -21.38 -7.63
CA PHE A 24 13.09 -20.68 -7.95
C PHE A 24 12.48 -21.15 -9.28
N LYS A 25 13.13 -22.06 -9.97
CA LYS A 25 12.63 -22.62 -11.24
C LYS A 25 11.26 -23.27 -11.02
N ASN A 26 10.31 -22.92 -11.87
CA ASN A 26 8.91 -23.43 -11.83
C ASN A 26 8.09 -23.00 -10.60
N ARG A 27 8.58 -22.10 -9.75
CA ARG A 27 7.79 -21.55 -8.63
C ARG A 27 6.88 -20.42 -9.11
N ASN A 28 5.66 -20.38 -8.57
CA ASN A 28 4.68 -19.34 -8.85
C ASN A 28 4.59 -18.37 -7.66
N ILE A 29 5.60 -17.49 -7.53
CA ILE A 29 5.75 -16.61 -6.37
C ILE A 29 5.00 -15.30 -6.58
N TRP A 30 4.14 -14.98 -5.62
CA TRP A 30 3.41 -13.73 -5.55
C TRP A 30 3.78 -12.98 -4.26
N LEU A 31 4.12 -11.70 -4.40
CA LEU A 31 4.45 -10.85 -3.28
C LEU A 31 3.32 -9.88 -3.02
N VAL A 32 2.92 -9.76 -1.77
CA VAL A 32 1.88 -8.81 -1.33
C VAL A 32 2.45 -7.93 -0.24
N GLY A 33 2.20 -6.64 -0.33
CA GLY A 33 2.61 -5.66 0.67
C GLY A 33 1.63 -4.51 0.79
N GLY A 34 1.72 -3.81 1.91
CA GLY A 34 0.89 -2.63 2.17
C GLY A 34 1.39 -1.87 3.38
N ASN A 35 0.91 -0.64 3.52
CA ASN A 35 1.20 0.24 4.64
C ASN A 35 2.70 0.34 4.96
N ALA A 36 3.52 0.49 3.91
CA ALA A 36 4.97 0.53 3.98
C ALA A 36 5.61 -0.63 4.79
N GLY A 37 4.92 -1.76 4.92
CA GLY A 37 5.34 -2.94 5.66
C GLY A 37 5.15 -2.85 7.18
N GLU A 38 4.37 -1.92 7.69
CA GLU A 38 4.13 -1.74 9.14
C GLU A 38 2.90 -2.49 9.63
N LEU A 39 1.85 -2.58 8.81
CA LEU A 39 0.56 -3.14 9.18
C LEU A 39 0.12 -4.25 8.20
N PHE A 40 -0.82 -5.06 8.66
CA PHE A 40 -1.51 -6.08 7.87
C PHE A 40 -2.98 -5.70 7.75
N VAL A 41 -3.28 -4.81 6.81
CA VAL A 41 -4.60 -4.18 6.67
C VAL A 41 -4.91 -3.90 5.20
N ASP A 42 -6.11 -3.37 4.94
CA ASP A 42 -6.50 -2.75 3.67
C ASP A 42 -6.58 -3.74 2.49
N ASN A 43 -6.52 -3.22 1.27
CA ASN A 43 -6.60 -3.98 0.03
C ASN A 43 -5.53 -5.07 -0.06
N GLY A 44 -4.32 -4.79 0.42
CA GLY A 44 -3.24 -5.76 0.48
C GLY A 44 -3.61 -6.99 1.32
N ARG A 45 -4.18 -6.78 2.52
CA ARG A 45 -4.65 -7.88 3.38
C ARG A 45 -5.76 -8.69 2.71
N ALA A 46 -6.78 -8.02 2.19
CA ALA A 46 -7.90 -8.70 1.54
C ALA A 46 -7.42 -9.60 0.39
N MET A 47 -6.53 -9.07 -0.47
CA MET A 47 -5.96 -9.84 -1.58
C MET A 47 -5.05 -10.98 -1.10
N TYR A 48 -4.24 -10.76 -0.07
CA TYR A 48 -3.39 -11.80 0.50
C TYR A 48 -4.21 -12.97 1.06
N GLU A 49 -5.26 -12.68 1.85
CA GLU A 49 -6.16 -13.68 2.41
C GLU A 49 -6.88 -14.46 1.30
N TYR A 50 -7.37 -13.77 0.27
CA TYR A 50 -8.01 -14.38 -0.89
C TYR A 50 -7.08 -15.33 -1.65
N LEU A 51 -5.89 -14.88 -2.02
CA LEU A 51 -4.91 -15.69 -2.75
C LEU A 51 -4.52 -16.95 -1.97
N ARG A 52 -4.31 -16.80 -0.65
CA ARG A 52 -4.02 -17.96 0.19
C ARG A 52 -5.17 -18.96 0.26
N SER A 53 -6.42 -18.50 0.22
CA SER A 53 -7.57 -19.42 0.23
C SER A 53 -7.68 -20.26 -1.06
N LYS A 54 -7.14 -19.75 -2.18
CA LYS A 54 -7.14 -20.46 -3.47
C LYS A 54 -6.04 -21.53 -3.58
N GLN A 55 -4.97 -21.43 -2.79
CA GLN A 55 -3.84 -22.40 -2.74
C GLN A 55 -3.16 -22.68 -4.10
N GLN A 56 -3.29 -21.79 -5.06
CA GLN A 56 -2.73 -21.96 -6.41
C GLN A 56 -1.34 -21.36 -6.55
N GLU A 57 -0.99 -20.37 -5.70
CA GLU A 57 0.25 -19.62 -5.73
C GLU A 57 1.00 -19.69 -4.42
N GLU A 58 2.30 -19.47 -4.49
CA GLU A 58 3.14 -19.25 -3.33
C GLU A 58 3.10 -17.78 -2.91
N VAL A 59 2.22 -17.42 -1.98
CA VAL A 59 1.96 -16.04 -1.58
C VAL A 59 2.76 -15.66 -0.33
N TYR A 60 3.50 -14.56 -0.43
CA TYR A 60 4.33 -14.02 0.65
C TYR A 60 3.91 -12.60 1.01
N TRP A 61 3.69 -12.36 2.31
CA TRP A 61 3.51 -11.00 2.82
C TRP A 61 4.87 -10.36 3.09
N VAL A 62 5.09 -9.14 2.58
CA VAL A 62 6.33 -8.38 2.81
C VAL A 62 6.12 -7.40 3.97
N ILE A 63 6.95 -7.50 5.01
CA ILE A 63 6.78 -6.77 6.26
C ILE A 63 8.11 -6.26 6.82
N ASN A 64 8.07 -5.17 7.57
CA ASN A 64 9.23 -4.67 8.29
C ASN A 64 9.62 -5.59 9.46
N LYS A 65 10.93 -5.72 9.71
CA LYS A 65 11.47 -6.61 10.74
C LYS A 65 10.86 -6.39 12.14
N ASN A 66 10.61 -5.14 12.50
CA ASN A 66 10.15 -4.75 13.83
C ASN A 66 8.64 -4.45 13.88
N ALA A 67 7.88 -4.78 12.84
CA ALA A 67 6.45 -4.56 12.83
C ALA A 67 5.77 -5.44 13.90
N LYS A 68 5.08 -4.80 14.85
CA LYS A 68 4.42 -5.50 15.98
C LYS A 68 3.41 -6.56 15.52
N ILE A 69 2.79 -6.34 14.36
CA ILE A 69 1.78 -7.23 13.79
C ILE A 69 2.38 -8.49 13.14
N ALA A 70 3.69 -8.55 12.93
CA ALA A 70 4.33 -9.64 12.16
C ALA A 70 4.00 -11.05 12.67
N LYS A 71 3.85 -11.22 13.99
CA LYS A 71 3.49 -12.50 14.60
C LYS A 71 2.05 -12.95 14.32
N LYS A 72 1.14 -11.99 14.04
CA LYS A 72 -0.28 -12.25 13.81
C LYS A 72 -0.63 -12.50 12.33
N ILE A 73 0.32 -12.29 11.41
CA ILE A 73 0.09 -12.52 9.99
C ILE A 73 0.16 -14.02 9.71
N PRO A 74 -0.87 -14.62 9.12
CA PRO A 74 -0.85 -16.05 8.78
C PRO A 74 0.11 -16.31 7.62
N GLY A 75 0.71 -17.51 7.60
CA GLY A 75 1.55 -18.00 6.50
C GLY A 75 2.91 -17.35 6.38
N GLU A 76 3.48 -17.46 5.19
CA GLU A 76 4.86 -17.07 4.91
C GLU A 76 5.07 -15.56 4.78
N LYS A 77 6.14 -15.10 5.39
CA LYS A 77 6.52 -13.67 5.43
C LYS A 77 7.95 -13.46 4.95
N LEU A 78 8.17 -12.33 4.32
CA LEU A 78 9.49 -11.85 3.92
C LEU A 78 9.79 -10.54 4.65
N ILE A 79 10.97 -10.48 5.27
CA ILE A 79 11.42 -9.22 5.89
C ILE A 79 11.87 -8.27 4.81
N LYS A 80 11.14 -7.16 4.68
CA LYS A 80 11.41 -6.12 3.68
C LYS A 80 12.85 -5.64 3.72
N GLY A 81 13.50 -5.56 2.56
CA GLY A 81 14.90 -5.12 2.44
C GLY A 81 15.93 -6.14 2.93
N SER A 82 15.55 -7.39 3.20
CA SER A 82 16.51 -8.47 3.43
C SER A 82 17.00 -9.08 2.11
N VAL A 83 18.15 -9.75 2.14
CA VAL A 83 18.69 -10.50 0.98
C VAL A 83 17.65 -11.51 0.46
N LYS A 84 17.00 -12.26 1.38
CA LYS A 84 15.92 -13.19 1.03
C LYS A 84 14.77 -12.49 0.31
N SER A 85 14.31 -11.34 0.82
CA SER A 85 13.22 -10.58 0.20
C SER A 85 13.55 -10.13 -1.23
N TYR A 86 14.77 -9.65 -1.47
CA TYR A 86 15.21 -9.28 -2.82
C TYR A 86 15.34 -10.49 -3.76
N LEU A 87 15.86 -11.63 -3.29
CA LEU A 87 15.91 -12.85 -4.10
C LEU A 87 14.51 -13.32 -4.51
N TYR A 88 13.55 -13.31 -3.58
CA TYR A 88 12.16 -13.64 -3.89
C TYR A 88 11.54 -12.64 -4.86
N PHE A 89 11.82 -11.34 -4.66
CA PHE A 89 11.34 -10.31 -5.57
C PHE A 89 11.84 -10.53 -7.01
N MET A 90 13.12 -10.84 -7.20
CA MET A 90 13.69 -11.10 -8.53
C MET A 90 13.10 -12.33 -9.23
N ASN A 91 12.46 -13.23 -8.49
CA ASN A 91 11.85 -14.45 -9.00
C ASN A 91 10.31 -14.41 -8.92
N ALA A 92 9.72 -13.33 -8.42
CA ALA A 92 8.29 -13.19 -8.34
C ALA A 92 7.67 -13.01 -9.74
N LYS A 93 6.50 -13.59 -9.95
CA LYS A 93 5.67 -13.35 -11.14
C LYS A 93 4.81 -12.11 -10.97
N VAL A 94 4.28 -11.90 -9.75
CA VAL A 94 3.37 -10.80 -9.45
C VAL A 94 3.79 -10.10 -8.16
N ALA A 95 3.69 -8.79 -8.14
CA ALA A 95 3.82 -7.95 -6.96
C ALA A 95 2.57 -7.07 -6.81
N LEU A 96 1.86 -7.24 -5.68
CA LEU A 96 0.67 -6.47 -5.31
C LEU A 96 1.00 -5.54 -4.15
N PHE A 97 0.70 -4.27 -4.28
CA PHE A 97 1.07 -3.27 -3.27
C PHE A 97 0.05 -2.13 -3.22
N SER A 98 -0.07 -1.48 -2.05
CA SER A 98 -1.10 -0.47 -1.79
C SER A 98 -0.58 0.97 -1.86
N HIS A 99 0.71 1.22 -1.61
CA HIS A 99 1.31 2.57 -1.66
C HIS A 99 2.27 2.73 -2.84
N SER A 100 3.33 1.96 -2.86
CA SER A 100 4.23 1.85 -3.99
C SER A 100 5.07 0.58 -3.87
N ILE A 101 5.56 0.10 -5.00
CA ILE A 101 6.41 -1.10 -5.01
C ILE A 101 7.67 -0.93 -4.13
N SER A 102 8.24 0.27 -4.10
CA SER A 102 9.40 0.58 -3.26
C SER A 102 9.05 0.68 -1.77
N ALA A 103 7.88 1.23 -1.43
CA ALA A 103 7.47 1.36 -0.05
C ALA A 103 7.04 0.02 0.56
N ASP A 104 6.29 -0.78 -0.21
CA ASP A 104 5.61 -1.96 0.32
C ASP A 104 6.40 -3.26 0.09
N ILE A 105 7.12 -3.39 -1.04
CA ILE A 105 7.74 -4.64 -1.46
C ILE A 105 9.27 -4.58 -1.41
N ALA A 106 9.88 -3.72 -2.23
CA ALA A 106 11.32 -3.75 -2.44
C ALA A 106 11.92 -2.34 -2.47
N PRO A 107 12.48 -1.87 -1.34
CA PRO A 107 13.13 -0.56 -1.24
C PRO A 107 14.26 -0.38 -2.26
N TYR A 108 14.45 0.85 -2.72
CA TYR A 108 15.59 1.29 -3.56
C TYR A 108 15.69 0.68 -4.96
N LEU A 109 14.68 0.00 -5.45
CA LEU A 109 14.70 -0.64 -6.78
C LEU A 109 15.05 0.29 -7.94
N PHE A 110 14.75 1.57 -7.80
CA PHE A 110 14.92 2.54 -8.88
C PHE A 110 16.25 3.29 -8.83
N VAL A 111 17.08 3.05 -7.81
CA VAL A 111 18.36 3.73 -7.65
C VAL A 111 19.42 3.15 -8.59
N VAL A 112 19.25 1.90 -9.03
CA VAL A 112 20.22 1.22 -9.90
C VAL A 112 19.57 0.85 -11.24
N PRO A 113 19.88 1.51 -12.36
CA PRO A 113 19.28 1.26 -13.66
C PRO A 113 19.41 -0.19 -14.15
N LEU A 114 20.50 -0.88 -13.81
CA LEU A 114 20.72 -2.29 -14.14
C LEU A 114 19.64 -3.20 -13.54
N ILE A 115 19.09 -2.81 -12.42
CA ILE A 115 18.05 -3.52 -11.68
C ILE A 115 16.70 -3.46 -12.41
N ASN A 116 16.42 -2.37 -13.10
CA ASN A 116 15.21 -2.24 -13.91
C ASN A 116 15.09 -3.32 -14.99
N LYS A 117 16.22 -3.86 -15.47
CA LYS A 117 16.22 -4.95 -16.45
C LYS A 117 15.59 -6.24 -15.91
N PHE A 118 15.76 -6.52 -14.62
CA PHE A 118 15.16 -7.69 -13.96
C PHE A 118 13.70 -7.47 -13.56
N HIS A 119 13.27 -6.21 -13.34
CA HIS A 119 11.90 -5.87 -12.94
C HIS A 119 10.89 -5.93 -14.06
N LYS A 120 11.30 -5.88 -15.31
CA LYS A 120 10.40 -5.97 -16.48
C LYS A 120 9.59 -7.27 -16.54
N LYS A 121 10.00 -8.30 -15.80
CA LYS A 121 9.35 -9.61 -15.79
C LYS A 121 8.28 -9.76 -14.71
N ILE A 122 8.23 -8.84 -13.75
CA ILE A 122 7.28 -8.91 -12.63
C ILE A 122 6.05 -8.12 -13.00
N PHE A 123 4.88 -8.75 -12.96
CA PHE A 123 3.60 -8.07 -13.15
C PHE A 123 3.25 -7.25 -11.88
N LYS A 124 3.19 -5.94 -12.02
CA LYS A 124 3.05 -4.98 -10.93
C LYS A 124 1.62 -4.49 -10.85
N VAL A 125 0.94 -4.83 -9.74
CA VAL A 125 -0.45 -4.46 -9.48
C VAL A 125 -0.51 -3.43 -8.36
N PHE A 126 -0.97 -2.24 -8.68
CA PHE A 126 -1.22 -1.19 -7.72
C PHE A 126 -2.64 -1.29 -7.19
N LEU A 127 -2.77 -1.80 -5.97
CA LEU A 127 -4.06 -1.99 -5.28
C LEU A 127 -4.64 -0.70 -4.70
N ASN A 128 -3.81 0.36 -4.60
CA ASN A 128 -4.14 1.59 -3.90
C ASN A 128 -4.56 1.35 -2.42
N HIS A 129 -4.84 2.40 -1.68
CA HIS A 129 -5.25 2.35 -0.27
C HIS A 129 -6.52 3.19 0.00
N GLY A 130 -7.13 3.71 -1.05
CA GLY A 130 -8.38 4.48 -1.01
C GLY A 130 -8.59 5.22 -2.32
N THR A 131 -9.83 5.62 -2.59
CA THR A 131 -10.21 6.38 -3.77
C THR A 131 -9.41 7.67 -3.87
N VAL A 132 -8.79 7.91 -5.02
CA VAL A 132 -8.10 9.16 -5.30
C VAL A 132 -9.05 10.18 -5.92
N GLY A 133 -8.74 11.48 -5.76
CA GLY A 133 -9.50 12.57 -6.37
C GLY A 133 -10.33 13.41 -5.40
N PHE A 134 -10.54 12.93 -4.16
CA PHE A 134 -11.25 13.70 -3.12
C PHE A 134 -10.35 14.67 -2.34
N LYS A 135 -9.05 14.64 -2.59
CA LYS A 135 -8.07 15.54 -1.96
C LYS A 135 -7.32 16.31 -3.03
N VAL A 136 -6.99 17.56 -2.73
CA VAL A 136 -6.07 18.32 -3.57
C VAL A 136 -4.72 17.60 -3.55
N ARG A 137 -4.15 17.38 -4.73
CA ARG A 137 -2.79 16.83 -4.85
C ARG A 137 -1.82 17.76 -4.13
N GLN A 138 -1.13 17.27 -3.13
CA GLN A 138 -0.09 18.04 -2.46
C GLN A 138 1.00 18.40 -3.46
N ALA A 139 1.44 19.67 -3.45
CA ALA A 139 2.59 20.10 -4.21
C ALA A 139 3.82 19.28 -3.75
N MET A 140 4.32 18.43 -4.62
CA MET A 140 5.56 17.69 -4.40
C MET A 140 6.73 18.47 -4.99
N ASN A 141 7.92 18.28 -4.42
CA ASN A 141 9.13 18.77 -5.08
C ASN A 141 9.17 18.23 -6.52
N PRO A 142 9.45 19.04 -7.55
CA PRO A 142 9.37 18.64 -8.96
C PRO A 142 10.18 17.37 -9.30
N LYS A 143 11.36 17.20 -8.69
CA LYS A 143 12.17 15.99 -8.89
C LYS A 143 11.48 14.75 -8.33
N THR A 144 10.92 14.84 -7.13
CA THR A 144 10.18 13.75 -6.49
C THR A 144 8.90 13.42 -7.25
N ALA A 145 8.20 14.44 -7.76
CA ALA A 145 6.98 14.27 -8.54
C ALA A 145 7.25 13.49 -9.84
N LYS A 146 8.30 13.84 -10.60
CA LYS A 146 8.69 13.12 -11.83
C LYS A 146 9.03 11.64 -11.57
N VAL A 147 9.75 11.35 -10.48
CA VAL A 147 10.08 9.96 -10.12
C VAL A 147 8.82 9.19 -9.73
N ALA A 148 7.94 9.78 -8.94
CA ALA A 148 6.68 9.14 -8.54
C ALA A 148 5.77 8.88 -9.75
N GLU A 149 5.68 9.82 -10.67
CA GLU A 149 4.90 9.70 -11.90
C GLU A 149 5.45 8.59 -12.81
N ALA A 150 6.76 8.61 -13.09
CA ALA A 150 7.40 7.56 -13.88
C ALA A 150 7.21 6.17 -13.27
N LEU A 151 7.23 6.10 -11.94
CA LEU A 151 7.00 4.85 -11.21
C LEU A 151 5.56 4.34 -11.40
N VAL A 152 4.57 5.19 -11.20
CA VAL A 152 3.15 4.81 -11.32
C VAL A 152 2.79 4.45 -12.76
N LYS A 153 3.33 5.17 -13.75
CA LYS A 153 3.20 4.84 -15.18
C LYS A 153 3.84 3.51 -15.56
N SER A 154 4.78 3.01 -14.76
CA SER A 154 5.45 1.71 -15.00
C SER A 154 4.69 0.50 -14.44
N TYR A 155 3.56 0.69 -13.78
CA TYR A 155 2.76 -0.41 -13.25
C TYR A 155 1.91 -1.03 -14.36
N ASP A 156 1.80 -2.35 -14.32
CA ASP A 156 1.08 -3.12 -15.34
C ASP A 156 -0.44 -3.06 -15.11
N LEU A 157 -0.87 -2.90 -13.84
CA LEU A 157 -2.27 -2.75 -13.48
C LEU A 157 -2.45 -1.73 -12.33
N ASN A 158 -3.36 -0.79 -12.55
CA ASN A 158 -3.80 0.20 -11.57
C ASN A 158 -5.31 -0.03 -11.33
N ILE A 159 -5.69 -0.69 -10.24
CA ILE A 159 -7.11 -0.91 -9.97
C ILE A 159 -7.80 0.40 -9.59
N CYS A 160 -9.07 0.53 -9.99
CA CYS A 160 -9.92 1.67 -9.68
C CYS A 160 -11.24 1.16 -9.07
N ASP A 161 -11.85 1.95 -8.20
CA ASP A 161 -13.15 1.64 -7.64
C ASP A 161 -14.32 2.17 -8.50
N SER A 162 -14.05 3.14 -9.38
CA SER A 162 -15.06 3.83 -10.16
C SER A 162 -14.48 4.46 -11.44
N GLU A 163 -15.37 4.83 -12.36
CA GLU A 163 -15.01 5.61 -13.54
C GLU A 163 -14.44 6.97 -13.18
N PHE A 164 -14.93 7.58 -12.09
CA PHE A 164 -14.37 8.82 -11.57
C PHE A 164 -12.90 8.65 -11.19
N GLU A 165 -12.56 7.62 -10.41
CA GLU A 165 -11.18 7.37 -10.02
C GLU A 165 -10.30 7.05 -11.24
N ARG A 166 -10.81 6.26 -12.19
CA ARG A 166 -10.12 5.94 -13.42
C ARG A 166 -9.76 7.21 -14.19
N LYS A 167 -10.71 8.12 -14.38
CA LYS A 167 -10.48 9.42 -15.02
C LYS A 167 -9.45 10.26 -14.28
N VAL A 168 -9.52 10.32 -12.96
CA VAL A 168 -8.53 11.05 -12.14
C VAL A 168 -7.13 10.50 -12.35
N LYS A 169 -6.95 9.18 -12.37
CA LYS A 169 -5.63 8.55 -12.57
C LYS A 169 -5.09 8.73 -13.97
N THR A 170 -5.94 8.67 -15.00
CA THR A 170 -5.51 8.69 -16.40
C THR A 170 -5.38 10.09 -16.99
N GLU A 171 -6.12 11.09 -16.47
CA GLU A 171 -6.21 12.41 -17.10
C GLU A 171 -5.76 13.56 -16.18
N ILE A 172 -5.73 13.38 -14.85
CA ILE A 172 -5.55 14.49 -13.93
C ILE A 172 -4.30 14.35 -13.04
N TRP A 173 -4.07 13.18 -12.44
CA TRP A 173 -3.03 13.03 -11.41
C TRP A 173 -1.73 12.46 -11.91
N TRP A 174 -1.76 11.31 -12.54
CA TRP A 174 -0.55 10.55 -12.92
C TRP A 174 -0.49 10.25 -14.41
N GLU A 175 -1.57 10.51 -15.13
CA GLU A 175 -1.66 10.22 -16.57
C GLU A 175 -1.17 8.80 -16.89
N VAL A 176 -1.62 7.82 -16.08
CA VAL A 176 -1.27 6.42 -16.32
C VAL A 176 -1.88 5.98 -17.66
N PRO A 177 -1.28 5.03 -18.37
CA PRO A 177 -1.85 4.50 -19.60
C PRO A 177 -3.27 3.97 -19.34
N LYS A 178 -4.23 4.33 -20.19
CA LYS A 178 -5.67 4.01 -19.99
C LYS A 178 -5.93 2.51 -19.90
N GLU A 179 -5.16 1.73 -20.63
CA GLU A 179 -5.21 0.26 -20.63
C GLU A 179 -4.75 -0.37 -19.31
N THR A 180 -3.97 0.33 -18.50
CA THR A 180 -3.53 -0.14 -17.19
C THR A 180 -4.50 0.20 -16.07
N ALA A 181 -5.41 1.16 -16.28
CA ALA A 181 -6.38 1.61 -15.29
C ALA A 181 -7.70 0.85 -15.44
N VAL A 182 -7.94 -0.16 -14.59
CA VAL A 182 -9.07 -1.07 -14.68
C VAL A 182 -10.01 -0.91 -13.49
N ILE A 183 -11.31 -0.81 -13.77
CA ILE A 183 -12.35 -0.72 -12.75
C ILE A 183 -12.68 -2.14 -12.28
N THR A 184 -12.20 -2.47 -11.08
CA THR A 184 -12.43 -3.77 -10.44
C THR A 184 -13.14 -3.64 -9.09
N GLY A 185 -13.27 -2.42 -8.57
CA GLY A 185 -13.49 -2.21 -7.15
C GLY A 185 -12.22 -2.49 -6.34
N TYR A 186 -12.29 -2.30 -5.03
CA TYR A 186 -11.18 -2.62 -4.14
C TYR A 186 -11.39 -3.97 -3.45
N PRO A 187 -10.34 -4.80 -3.31
CA PRO A 187 -10.46 -6.14 -2.70
C PRO A 187 -11.09 -6.15 -1.30
N ARG A 188 -10.91 -5.10 -0.51
CA ARG A 188 -11.52 -4.98 0.82
C ARG A 188 -13.04 -4.80 0.77
N TYR A 189 -13.61 -4.38 -0.38
CA TYR A 189 -15.04 -4.17 -0.53
C TYR A 189 -15.83 -5.48 -0.57
N ASP A 190 -15.20 -6.61 -0.89
CA ASP A 190 -15.83 -7.94 -0.84
C ASP A 190 -16.36 -8.30 0.55
N LYS A 191 -15.90 -7.61 1.61
CA LYS A 191 -16.36 -7.80 2.99
C LYS A 191 -17.37 -6.75 3.44
N LEU A 192 -17.77 -5.82 2.57
CA LEU A 192 -18.82 -4.87 2.87
C LEU A 192 -20.18 -5.54 2.74
N TYR A 193 -21.02 -5.36 3.72
CA TYR A 193 -22.40 -5.82 3.73
C TYR A 193 -23.28 -4.79 4.41
N ASN A 194 -24.54 -4.73 4.03
CA ASN A 194 -25.51 -3.88 4.69
C ASN A 194 -25.86 -4.49 6.04
N LEU A 195 -25.67 -3.70 7.09
CA LEU A 195 -26.22 -3.98 8.41
C LEU A 195 -27.56 -3.25 8.50
N GLU A 196 -28.62 -3.99 8.80
CA GLU A 196 -29.86 -3.36 9.27
C GLU A 196 -29.62 -2.87 10.71
N ILE A 197 -29.43 -1.56 10.84
CA ILE A 197 -29.19 -0.92 12.13
C ILE A 197 -30.51 -0.26 12.51
N ALA A 198 -31.14 -0.75 13.58
CA ALA A 198 -32.37 -0.19 14.11
C ALA A 198 -32.15 1.15 14.83
N GLU A 199 -30.98 1.41 15.31
CA GLU A 199 -30.62 2.59 16.09
C GLU A 199 -30.12 3.74 15.18
N LYS A 200 -30.43 4.97 15.56
CA LYS A 200 -29.87 6.15 14.90
C LYS A 200 -28.37 6.19 15.14
N GLN A 201 -27.61 6.42 14.08
CA GLN A 201 -26.16 6.48 14.18
C GLN A 201 -25.60 7.66 13.40
N ILE A 202 -24.60 8.31 13.98
CA ILE A 202 -23.80 9.34 13.30
C ILE A 202 -22.38 8.84 13.19
N PHE A 203 -21.91 8.65 11.95
CA PHE A 203 -20.54 8.25 11.67
C PHE A 203 -19.67 9.50 11.52
N PHE A 204 -18.81 9.74 12.51
CA PHE A 204 -17.90 10.87 12.52
C PHE A 204 -16.45 10.42 12.32
N MET A 205 -15.88 10.66 11.13
CA MET A 205 -14.50 10.29 10.80
C MET A 205 -13.78 11.46 10.10
N PRO A 206 -13.31 12.46 10.86
CA PRO A 206 -12.61 13.61 10.28
C PRO A 206 -11.24 13.22 9.74
N THR A 207 -10.83 13.84 8.66
CA THR A 207 -9.48 13.68 8.10
C THR A 207 -8.44 14.16 9.12
N TRP A 208 -7.39 13.36 9.30
CA TRP A 208 -6.22 13.76 10.10
C TRP A 208 -5.62 15.11 9.64
N ARG A 209 -4.99 15.83 10.58
CA ARG A 209 -4.43 17.15 10.36
C ARG A 209 -2.93 17.15 10.65
N ASN A 210 -2.11 17.51 9.64
CA ASN A 210 -0.65 17.51 9.77
C ASN A 210 -0.16 18.49 10.84
N TRP A 211 -0.81 19.63 10.96
CA TRP A 211 -0.40 20.68 11.92
C TRP A 211 -0.67 20.33 13.38
N LEU A 212 -1.45 19.29 13.66
CA LEU A 212 -1.64 18.78 15.02
C LEU A 212 -0.46 17.96 15.53
N LYS A 213 0.55 17.72 14.71
CA LYS A 213 1.77 16.99 15.08
C LYS A 213 2.87 17.88 15.63
N SER A 214 2.63 19.18 15.83
CA SER A 214 3.64 20.06 16.41
C SER A 214 3.84 19.70 17.89
N GLU A 215 5.06 19.41 18.27
CA GLU A 215 5.45 18.97 19.62
C GLU A 215 5.21 20.03 20.73
N ASN A 216 4.82 21.26 20.36
CA ASN A 216 4.72 22.39 21.26
C ASN A 216 3.32 22.64 21.85
N GLN A 217 2.32 21.86 21.47
CA GLN A 217 0.95 22.00 21.97
C GLN A 217 0.33 20.63 22.22
N LYS A 218 -0.28 20.46 23.39
CA LYS A 218 -1.08 19.25 23.67
C LYS A 218 -2.29 19.23 22.75
N PHE A 219 -2.66 18.05 22.30
CA PHE A 219 -3.80 17.88 21.38
C PHE A 219 -5.10 18.43 21.97
N GLU A 220 -5.30 18.22 23.27
CA GLU A 220 -6.46 18.66 24.03
C GLU A 220 -6.61 20.19 24.08
N ASP A 221 -5.50 20.92 23.96
CA ASP A 221 -5.49 22.39 24.01
C ASP A 221 -5.79 23.00 22.64
N THR A 222 -5.93 22.19 21.61
CA THR A 222 -6.18 22.69 20.25
C THR A 222 -7.65 23.05 20.04
N LYS A 223 -7.89 24.13 19.28
CA LYS A 223 -9.24 24.49 18.85
C LYS A 223 -9.93 23.37 18.07
N TYR A 224 -9.16 22.53 17.40
CA TYR A 224 -9.66 21.36 16.68
C TYR A 224 -10.26 20.34 17.65
N PHE A 225 -9.56 20.00 18.72
CA PHE A 225 -10.06 19.10 19.76
C PHE A 225 -11.31 19.66 20.44
N GLN A 226 -11.27 20.95 20.83
CA GLN A 226 -12.40 21.63 21.46
C GLN A 226 -13.66 21.60 20.59
N ASN A 227 -13.53 21.87 19.28
CA ASN A 227 -14.66 21.84 18.36
C ASN A 227 -15.27 20.43 18.24
N ILE A 228 -14.43 19.38 18.21
CA ILE A 228 -14.90 18.00 18.16
C ILE A 228 -15.56 17.60 19.48
N SER A 229 -14.95 17.94 20.60
CA SER A 229 -15.50 17.66 21.92
C SER A 229 -16.86 18.34 22.11
N ASN A 230 -16.98 19.60 21.74
CA ASN A 230 -18.24 20.33 21.79
C ASN A 230 -19.33 19.68 20.93
N LEU A 231 -18.97 19.20 19.73
CA LEU A 231 -19.92 18.50 18.85
C LEU A 231 -20.40 17.19 19.48
N ILE A 232 -19.50 16.38 20.01
CA ILE A 232 -19.83 15.06 20.59
C ILE A 232 -20.64 15.20 21.88
N THR A 233 -20.38 16.26 22.66
CA THR A 233 -21.08 16.53 23.93
C THR A 233 -22.29 17.46 23.77
N ASP A 234 -22.64 17.86 22.55
CA ASP A 234 -23.81 18.72 22.31
C ASP A 234 -25.10 18.02 22.74
N LYS A 235 -25.86 18.67 23.62
CA LYS A 235 -27.06 18.09 24.18
C LYS A 235 -28.11 17.80 23.10
N LYS A 236 -28.29 18.73 22.14
CA LYS A 236 -29.30 18.53 21.08
C LYS A 236 -28.95 17.34 20.17
N LEU A 237 -27.66 17.11 19.93
CA LEU A 237 -27.21 15.97 19.17
C LEU A 237 -27.49 14.66 19.93
N ASN A 238 -27.19 14.64 21.22
CA ASN A 238 -27.41 13.45 22.05
C ASN A 238 -28.91 13.17 22.23
N ASP A 239 -29.74 14.18 22.53
CA ASP A 239 -31.21 14.05 22.62
C ASP A 239 -31.81 13.55 21.28
N TYR A 240 -31.20 13.84 20.12
CA TYR A 240 -31.65 13.35 18.81
C TYR A 240 -31.30 11.86 18.60
N LEU A 241 -30.24 11.38 19.20
CA LEU A 241 -29.77 10.00 19.05
C LEU A 241 -30.55 9.01 19.97
N GLU A 242 -31.07 9.50 21.09
CA GLU A 242 -32.01 8.76 21.96
C GLU A 242 -33.37 8.64 21.28
#